data_0171c19129bc77fc2876b5cf682dfbee
#
_entry.id   0171c19129bc77fc2876b5cf682dfbee
#
_cell.length_a   1.000
_cell.length_b   1.000
_cell.length_c   1.000
_cell.angle_alpha   90.00
_cell.angle_beta   90.00
_cell.angle_gamma   90.00
#
_symmetry.space_group_name_H-M   'P 1'
#
loop_
_entity.id
_entity.type
_entity.pdbx_description
1 polymer ?
#
loop_
_entity_poly.entity_id
_entity_poly.type
_entity_poly.pdbx_seq_one_letter_code
_entity_poly.pdbx_strand_id
1 'polypeptide(L)'
;GDILNRFEGNRFLKPLISMAIEHNATQGDGNHFFYVGRQASTGRVALVTHHGSRGPGAMLYKAGMKVAEEYRRKLSPETAPHNAWIPSETQDGQDYWEALQIIREWTKRSHFAIHDVVRPNPNAIWHRFWNEHNFVFRKSDGMFYHAKGATPAFKDFAYDASGFTLIPLNMAEPILITKGLDAINGLGFAPHGAGRNLSRTAFMGQNAHRTVEDMIAEEAPGIDVRYFCGVPDVSELPSAYKNADETRRQIKEFGLAEVVDTIEPIGNIMAGDNTANAPWRIKRDAKRAARA
;
A
#
# COMPACT_ATOMS: atom_id res chain seq x y z
N GLY A 1 6.67 -0.82 23.23
CA GLY A 1 6.47 -1.90 24.20
C GLY A 1 5.16 -2.65 24.00
N ASP A 2 4.03 -1.97 24.00
CA ASP A 2 2.69 -2.57 23.94
C ASP A 2 2.42 -3.38 22.67
N ILE A 3 2.73 -2.87 21.49
CA ILE A 3 2.48 -3.59 20.22
C ILE A 3 3.31 -4.88 20.11
N LEU A 4 4.55 -4.89 20.59
CA LEU A 4 5.40 -6.09 20.58
C LEU A 4 4.93 -7.15 21.56
N ASN A 5 4.31 -6.77 22.68
CA ASN A 5 3.66 -7.72 23.60
C ASN A 5 2.49 -8.42 22.90
N ARG A 6 1.74 -7.71 22.05
CA ARG A 6 0.66 -8.33 21.25
C ARG A 6 1.23 -9.28 20.20
N PHE A 7 2.39 -8.96 19.58
CA PHE A 7 3.10 -9.91 18.72
C PHE A 7 3.48 -11.19 19.48
N GLU A 8 4.04 -11.05 20.70
CA GLU A 8 4.43 -12.20 21.55
C GLU A 8 3.23 -13.11 21.88
N GLY A 9 2.05 -12.52 22.08
CA GLY A 9 0.82 -13.26 22.41
C GLY A 9 0.17 -13.98 21.22
N ASN A 10 0.57 -13.69 19.98
CA ASN A 10 -0.05 -14.26 18.78
C ASN A 10 0.90 -15.22 18.08
N ARG A 11 0.48 -16.48 17.87
CA ARG A 11 1.34 -17.54 17.31
C ARG A 11 1.87 -17.26 15.90
N PHE A 12 1.14 -16.50 15.08
CA PHE A 12 1.58 -16.11 13.73
C PHE A 12 2.61 -14.98 13.76
N LEU A 13 2.52 -14.09 14.74
CA LEU A 13 3.35 -12.89 14.82
C LEU A 13 4.57 -13.05 15.73
N LYS A 14 4.52 -13.91 16.73
CA LYS A 14 5.64 -14.17 17.65
C LYS A 14 6.99 -14.43 16.94
N PRO A 15 7.04 -15.26 15.87
CA PRO A 15 8.30 -15.49 15.14
C PRO A 15 8.79 -14.27 14.36
N LEU A 16 7.99 -13.21 14.23
CA LEU A 16 8.24 -12.04 13.38
C LEU A 16 8.70 -10.81 14.17
N ILE A 17 8.86 -10.91 15.50
CA ILE A 17 9.20 -9.77 16.38
C ILE A 17 10.50 -9.08 15.95
N SER A 18 11.58 -9.84 15.74
CA SER A 18 12.86 -9.26 15.32
C SER A 18 12.75 -8.52 13.99
N MET A 19 12.03 -9.10 13.04
CA MET A 19 11.76 -8.48 11.74
C MET A 19 10.88 -7.23 11.88
N ALA A 20 9.90 -7.23 12.79
CA ALA A 20 9.07 -6.07 13.05
C ALA A 20 9.88 -4.91 13.66
N ILE A 21 10.85 -5.19 14.50
CA ILE A 21 11.78 -4.18 15.04
C ILE A 21 12.66 -3.61 13.93
N GLU A 22 13.26 -4.48 13.11
CA GLU A 22 14.16 -4.08 12.03
C GLU A 22 13.46 -3.24 10.96
N HIS A 23 12.21 -3.61 10.60
CA HIS A 23 11.47 -2.96 9.54
C HIS A 23 10.63 -1.75 10.00
N ASN A 24 10.61 -1.45 11.31
CA ASN A 24 9.86 -0.30 11.81
C ASN A 24 10.42 1.03 11.26
N ALA A 25 9.54 1.96 10.89
CA ALA A 25 9.90 3.25 10.31
C ALA A 25 10.77 3.15 9.03
N THR A 26 10.61 2.08 8.26
CA THR A 26 11.29 1.91 6.97
C THR A 26 10.30 2.01 5.80
N GLN A 27 10.73 2.70 4.72
CA GLN A 27 9.89 2.95 3.54
C GLN A 27 9.72 1.70 2.66
N GLY A 28 10.79 0.93 2.45
CA GLY A 28 10.77 -0.27 1.64
C GLY A 28 11.08 -0.05 0.17
N ASP A 29 10.39 -0.79 -0.68
CA ASP A 29 10.65 -0.88 -2.12
C ASP A 29 9.35 -0.82 -2.94
N GLY A 30 9.48 -0.94 -4.27
CA GLY A 30 8.35 -0.93 -5.20
C GLY A 30 7.70 0.45 -5.32
N ASN A 31 6.38 0.49 -5.25
CA ASN A 31 5.61 1.73 -5.35
C ASN A 31 5.50 2.52 -4.03
N HIS A 32 6.31 2.21 -3.05
CA HIS A 32 6.34 2.93 -1.80
C HIS A 32 6.96 4.31 -1.98
N PHE A 33 6.37 5.31 -1.33
CA PHE A 33 6.82 6.69 -1.47
C PHE A 33 6.67 7.51 -0.19
N PHE A 34 7.45 8.58 -0.12
CA PHE A 34 7.27 9.71 0.77
C PHE A 34 6.97 10.94 -0.10
N TYR A 35 5.81 11.54 0.10
CA TYR A 35 5.29 12.64 -0.71
C TYR A 35 5.19 13.90 0.14
N VAL A 36 5.68 15.01 -0.39
CA VAL A 36 5.53 16.34 0.18
C VAL A 36 4.63 17.13 -0.74
N GLY A 37 3.59 17.72 -0.18
CA GLY A 37 2.64 18.50 -0.95
C GLY A 37 2.03 19.63 -0.14
N ARG A 38 1.06 20.28 -0.77
CA ARG A 38 0.29 21.37 -0.17
C ARG A 38 -1.18 21.03 -0.22
N GLN A 39 -1.82 21.02 0.93
CA GLN A 39 -3.27 20.85 1.03
C GLN A 39 -3.97 22.02 0.36
N ALA A 40 -4.86 21.75 -0.60
CA ALA A 40 -5.49 22.79 -1.43
C ALA A 40 -6.36 23.73 -0.62
N SER A 41 -7.18 23.21 0.30
CA SER A 41 -8.13 24.02 1.08
C SER A 41 -7.45 24.96 2.10
N THR A 42 -6.28 24.61 2.63
CA THR A 42 -5.63 25.35 3.73
C THR A 42 -4.29 25.97 3.36
N GLY A 43 -3.68 25.55 2.25
CA GLY A 43 -2.32 25.92 1.86
C GLY A 43 -1.23 25.34 2.76
N ARG A 44 -1.56 24.50 3.74
CA ARG A 44 -0.59 23.90 4.66
C ARG A 44 0.23 22.81 3.98
N VAL A 45 1.47 22.65 4.42
CA VAL A 45 2.31 21.53 3.99
C VAL A 45 1.71 20.23 4.52
N ALA A 46 1.62 19.25 3.64
CA ALA A 46 1.18 17.90 3.94
C ALA A 46 2.29 16.89 3.63
N LEU A 47 2.48 15.92 4.52
CA LEU A 47 3.39 14.80 4.33
C LEU A 47 2.55 13.54 4.20
N VAL A 48 2.78 12.77 3.13
CA VAL A 48 2.08 11.50 2.92
C VAL A 48 3.10 10.39 2.72
N THR A 49 2.94 9.31 3.46
CA THR A 49 3.74 8.10 3.29
C THR A 49 2.85 6.97 2.78
N HIS A 50 3.38 6.20 1.85
CA HIS A 50 2.74 5.00 1.33
C HIS A 50 3.71 3.84 1.42
N HIS A 51 3.43 2.90 2.30
CA HIS A 51 4.11 1.61 2.38
C HIS A 51 3.16 0.54 2.93
N GLY A 52 3.49 -0.71 2.69
CA GLY A 52 2.72 -1.84 3.21
C GLY A 52 3.23 -2.29 4.59
N SER A 53 2.75 -3.45 5.01
CA SER A 53 3.14 -4.12 6.27
C SER A 53 4.53 -4.74 6.24
N ARG A 54 5.35 -4.38 5.28
CA ARG A 54 6.76 -4.72 5.15
C ARG A 54 7.01 -6.25 5.23
N GLY A 55 8.21 -6.66 5.63
CA GLY A 55 8.58 -8.06 5.82
C GLY A 55 7.64 -8.83 6.75
N PRO A 56 7.26 -8.29 7.91
CA PRO A 56 6.33 -8.96 8.82
C PRO A 56 5.01 -9.35 8.14
N GLY A 57 4.38 -8.44 7.38
CA GLY A 57 3.15 -8.77 6.67
C GLY A 57 3.33 -9.79 5.56
N ALA A 58 4.45 -9.75 4.84
CA ALA A 58 4.76 -10.74 3.82
C ALA A 58 4.93 -12.14 4.42
N MET A 59 5.54 -12.24 5.60
CA MET A 59 5.70 -13.52 6.30
C MET A 59 4.41 -14.00 6.94
N LEU A 60 3.61 -13.09 7.50
CA LEU A 60 2.25 -13.40 7.98
C LEU A 60 1.38 -13.98 6.87
N TYR A 61 1.39 -13.35 5.69
CA TYR A 61 0.68 -13.87 4.51
C TYR A 61 1.11 -15.29 4.15
N LYS A 62 2.42 -15.57 4.10
CA LYS A 62 2.95 -16.91 3.79
C LYS A 62 2.50 -17.94 4.83
N ALA A 63 2.53 -17.59 6.11
CA ALA A 63 2.08 -18.47 7.18
C ALA A 63 0.58 -18.74 7.08
N GLY A 64 -0.23 -17.71 6.82
CA GLY A 64 -1.67 -17.84 6.61
C GLY A 64 -2.02 -18.70 5.40
N MET A 65 -1.33 -18.50 4.27
CA MET A 65 -1.54 -19.33 3.07
C MET A 65 -1.24 -20.80 3.29
N LYS A 66 -0.24 -21.14 4.10
CA LYS A 66 0.07 -22.52 4.47
C LYS A 66 -1.10 -23.16 5.22
N VAL A 67 -1.62 -22.48 6.23
CA VAL A 67 -2.78 -22.97 7.01
C VAL A 67 -4.04 -23.05 6.14
N ALA A 68 -4.29 -22.02 5.33
CA ALA A 68 -5.43 -22.01 4.40
C ALA A 68 -5.41 -23.20 3.43
N GLU A 69 -4.24 -23.53 2.90
CA GLU A 69 -4.07 -24.67 2.00
C GLU A 69 -4.34 -26.02 2.70
N GLU A 70 -4.00 -26.15 3.97
CA GLU A 70 -4.32 -27.34 4.77
C GLU A 70 -5.86 -27.50 4.93
N TYR A 71 -6.58 -26.40 5.18
CA TYR A 71 -8.05 -26.41 5.22
C TYR A 71 -8.67 -26.70 3.87
N ARG A 72 -8.19 -26.05 2.81
CA ARG A 72 -8.68 -26.29 1.45
C ARG A 72 -8.61 -27.77 1.07
N ARG A 73 -7.46 -28.40 1.31
CA ARG A 73 -7.29 -29.83 0.98
C ARG A 73 -8.26 -30.74 1.72
N LYS A 74 -8.63 -30.36 2.95
CA LYS A 74 -9.55 -31.16 3.79
C LYS A 74 -11.02 -30.90 3.45
N LEU A 75 -11.39 -29.63 3.21
CA LEU A 75 -12.78 -29.20 3.12
C LEU A 75 -13.29 -29.07 1.69
N SER A 76 -12.42 -28.70 0.75
CA SER A 76 -12.78 -28.47 -0.66
C SER A 76 -11.56 -28.65 -1.56
N PRO A 77 -11.09 -29.89 -1.77
CA PRO A 77 -9.88 -30.18 -2.55
C PRO A 77 -9.98 -29.72 -4.02
N GLU A 78 -11.20 -29.60 -4.55
CA GLU A 78 -11.51 -29.10 -5.90
C GLU A 78 -11.30 -27.58 -6.05
N THR A 79 -11.32 -26.83 -4.95
CA THR A 79 -11.07 -25.38 -4.98
C THR A 79 -9.63 -25.09 -5.37
N ALA A 80 -9.41 -24.13 -6.26
CA ALA A 80 -8.07 -23.74 -6.70
C ALA A 80 -7.21 -23.23 -5.52
N PRO A 81 -5.92 -23.59 -5.44
CA PRO A 81 -5.06 -23.26 -4.31
C PRO A 81 -5.00 -21.75 -3.95
N HIS A 82 -5.11 -20.87 -4.96
CA HIS A 82 -5.11 -19.42 -4.73
C HIS A 82 -6.41 -18.88 -4.11
N ASN A 83 -7.45 -19.71 -4.02
CA ASN A 83 -8.71 -19.42 -3.34
C ASN A 83 -8.80 -20.12 -1.97
N ALA A 84 -7.69 -20.64 -1.45
CA ALA A 84 -7.65 -21.25 -0.13
C ALA A 84 -8.06 -20.26 0.96
N TRP A 85 -8.72 -20.74 2.02
CA TRP A 85 -9.20 -19.95 3.13
C TRP A 85 -8.94 -20.63 4.47
N ILE A 86 -9.00 -19.85 5.54
CA ILE A 86 -9.02 -20.34 6.91
C ILE A 86 -10.43 -20.09 7.44
N PRO A 87 -11.18 -21.12 7.88
CA PRO A 87 -12.52 -20.91 8.45
C PRO A 87 -12.46 -20.01 9.69
N SER A 88 -13.27 -18.96 9.70
CA SER A 88 -13.22 -17.90 10.70
C SER A 88 -13.62 -18.36 12.11
N GLU A 89 -14.42 -19.42 12.22
CA GLU A 89 -14.89 -20.02 13.47
C GLU A 89 -13.85 -20.91 14.16
N THR A 90 -12.77 -21.26 13.44
CA THR A 90 -11.69 -22.06 14.01
C THR A 90 -10.72 -21.21 14.83
N GLN A 91 -9.95 -21.84 15.73
CA GLN A 91 -8.88 -21.13 16.46
C GLN A 91 -7.86 -20.53 15.51
N ASP A 92 -7.52 -21.23 14.42
CA ASP A 92 -6.61 -20.72 13.38
C ASP A 92 -7.15 -19.45 12.71
N GLY A 93 -8.45 -19.44 12.41
CA GLY A 93 -9.13 -18.28 11.83
C GLY A 93 -9.15 -17.07 12.77
N GLN A 94 -9.44 -17.30 14.04
CA GLN A 94 -9.45 -16.28 15.07
C GLN A 94 -8.05 -15.70 15.30
N ASP A 95 -7.04 -16.55 15.47
CA ASP A 95 -5.65 -16.13 15.65
C ASP A 95 -5.12 -15.36 14.44
N TYR A 96 -5.48 -15.81 13.21
CA TYR A 96 -5.06 -15.12 11.99
C TYR A 96 -5.75 -13.77 11.83
N TRP A 97 -7.05 -13.67 12.14
CA TRP A 97 -7.78 -12.42 12.14
C TRP A 97 -7.18 -11.41 13.14
N GLU A 98 -6.88 -11.87 14.35
CA GLU A 98 -6.20 -11.05 15.36
C GLU A 98 -4.82 -10.58 14.86
N ALA A 99 -4.04 -11.50 14.24
CA ALA A 99 -2.75 -11.16 13.66
C ALA A 99 -2.85 -10.05 12.60
N LEU A 100 -3.89 -10.08 11.76
CA LEU A 100 -4.17 -9.02 10.78
C LEU A 100 -4.45 -7.67 11.46
N GLN A 101 -5.21 -7.64 12.56
CA GLN A 101 -5.47 -6.40 13.30
C GLN A 101 -4.21 -5.85 13.99
N ILE A 102 -3.37 -6.72 14.55
CA ILE A 102 -2.11 -6.33 15.17
C ILE A 102 -1.13 -5.77 14.14
N ILE A 103 -0.97 -6.46 12.99
CA ILE A 103 -0.06 -5.99 11.91
C ILE A 103 -0.53 -4.67 11.30
N ARG A 104 -1.85 -4.46 11.19
CA ARG A 104 -2.46 -3.20 10.78
C ARG A 104 -2.03 -2.07 11.70
N GLU A 105 -2.17 -2.24 13.01
CA GLU A 105 -1.78 -1.22 13.99
C GLU A 105 -0.27 -0.97 13.98
N TRP A 106 0.54 -2.02 13.88
CA TRP A 106 1.99 -1.89 13.74
C TRP A 106 2.36 -1.08 12.50
N THR A 107 1.72 -1.34 11.36
CA THR A 107 1.93 -0.60 10.11
C THR A 107 1.61 0.89 10.27
N LYS A 108 0.46 1.21 10.91
CA LYS A 108 0.10 2.60 11.23
C LYS A 108 1.15 3.29 12.09
N ARG A 109 1.63 2.63 13.15
CA ARG A 109 2.69 3.17 14.02
C ARG A 109 4.00 3.38 13.25
N SER A 110 4.33 2.49 12.32
CA SER A 110 5.50 2.61 11.45
C SER A 110 5.41 3.85 10.54
N HIS A 111 4.25 4.12 9.91
CA HIS A 111 4.00 5.36 9.17
C HIS A 111 4.19 6.60 10.04
N PHE A 112 3.60 6.61 11.22
CA PHE A 112 3.68 7.74 12.12
C PHE A 112 5.10 7.97 12.65
N ALA A 113 5.88 6.90 12.86
CA ALA A 113 7.28 7.01 13.24
C ALA A 113 8.14 7.68 12.14
N ILE A 114 7.88 7.40 10.86
CA ILE A 114 8.53 8.12 9.75
C ILE A 114 8.18 9.61 9.81
N HIS A 115 6.90 9.95 10.00
CA HIS A 115 6.47 11.34 10.09
C HIS A 115 7.10 12.07 11.29
N ASP A 116 7.24 11.40 12.44
CA ASP A 116 7.83 12.00 13.64
C ASP A 116 9.33 12.28 13.45
N VAL A 117 10.06 11.45 12.68
CA VAL A 117 11.48 11.69 12.35
C VAL A 117 11.67 12.89 11.43
N VAL A 118 10.81 13.02 10.41
CA VAL A 118 10.95 14.11 9.40
C VAL A 118 10.27 15.41 9.81
N ARG A 119 9.63 15.45 10.97
CA ARG A 119 8.89 16.60 11.49
C ARG A 119 9.81 17.81 11.65
N PRO A 120 9.63 18.92 10.90
CA PRO A 120 10.57 20.03 10.91
C PRO A 120 10.52 20.87 12.20
N ASN A 121 9.38 20.84 12.91
CA ASN A 121 9.19 21.53 14.18
C ASN A 121 8.47 20.60 15.17
N PRO A 122 9.13 20.17 16.25
CA PRO A 122 8.52 19.28 17.25
C PRO A 122 7.32 19.90 17.98
N ASN A 123 7.22 21.23 18.01
CA ASN A 123 6.12 21.96 18.65
C ASN A 123 4.96 22.27 17.69
N ALA A 124 5.08 21.96 16.40
CA ALA A 124 3.99 22.17 15.45
C ALA A 124 2.81 21.26 15.76
N ILE A 125 1.60 21.81 15.67
CA ILE A 125 0.36 21.03 15.76
C ILE A 125 0.18 20.28 14.45
N TRP A 126 0.08 18.95 14.57
CA TRP A 126 -0.12 18.07 13.43
C TRP A 126 -1.49 17.45 13.51
N HIS A 127 -2.24 17.55 12.40
CA HIS A 127 -3.39 16.73 12.15
C HIS A 127 -2.92 15.55 11.29
N ARG A 128 -3.12 14.34 11.76
CA ARG A 128 -2.75 13.15 11.00
C ARG A 128 -3.83 12.09 11.08
N PHE A 129 -4.02 11.41 9.98
CA PHE A 129 -4.88 10.24 9.89
C PHE A 129 -4.19 9.17 9.04
N TRP A 130 -4.74 8.00 9.03
CA TRP A 130 -4.21 6.86 8.32
C TRP A 130 -5.37 5.97 7.89
N ASN A 131 -5.25 5.33 6.73
CA ASN A 131 -6.14 4.28 6.28
C ASN A 131 -5.34 3.16 5.64
N GLU A 132 -5.80 1.95 5.82
CA GLU A 132 -5.33 0.79 5.10
C GLU A 132 -6.01 0.68 3.74
N HIS A 133 -5.34 0.02 2.81
CA HIS A 133 -5.87 -0.43 1.53
C HIS A 133 -5.25 -1.79 1.20
N ASN A 134 -5.79 -2.51 0.21
CA ASN A 134 -5.33 -3.87 -0.09
C ASN A 134 -5.34 -4.79 1.15
N PHE A 135 -6.40 -4.70 1.93
CA PHE A 135 -6.53 -5.37 3.23
C PHE A 135 -7.81 -6.19 3.32
N VAL A 136 -7.99 -6.94 4.40
CA VAL A 136 -9.22 -7.67 4.69
C VAL A 136 -10.02 -6.90 5.73
N PHE A 137 -11.28 -6.65 5.42
CA PHE A 137 -12.23 -5.94 6.27
C PHE A 137 -13.37 -6.85 6.66
N ARG A 138 -13.83 -6.75 7.91
CA ARG A 138 -15.08 -7.35 8.35
C ARG A 138 -16.13 -6.26 8.47
N LYS A 139 -17.25 -6.38 7.75
CA LYS A 139 -18.34 -5.43 7.80
C LYS A 139 -19.41 -5.83 8.81
N SER A 140 -20.41 -4.97 9.03
CA SER A 140 -21.51 -5.17 9.97
C SER A 140 -22.41 -6.36 9.63
N ASP A 141 -22.40 -6.83 8.38
CA ASP A 141 -23.08 -8.05 7.95
C ASP A 141 -22.35 -9.35 8.39
N GLY A 142 -21.20 -9.20 9.07
CA GLY A 142 -20.38 -10.31 9.54
C GLY A 142 -19.46 -10.91 8.47
N MET A 143 -19.56 -10.46 7.22
CA MET A 143 -18.77 -10.97 6.10
C MET A 143 -17.38 -10.36 6.05
N PHE A 144 -16.43 -11.14 5.50
CA PHE A 144 -15.06 -10.69 5.23
C PHE A 144 -14.93 -10.26 3.77
N TYR A 145 -14.36 -9.06 3.57
CA TYR A 145 -14.13 -8.46 2.27
C TYR A 145 -12.63 -8.30 2.03
N HIS A 146 -12.11 -8.98 1.02
CA HIS A 146 -10.72 -8.85 0.59
C HIS A 146 -10.61 -7.74 -0.46
N ALA A 147 -10.25 -6.54 -0.01
CA ALA A 147 -10.23 -5.33 -0.81
C ALA A 147 -8.94 -5.19 -1.66
N LYS A 148 -8.70 -6.11 -2.58
CA LYS A 148 -7.56 -6.02 -3.50
C LYS A 148 -7.77 -4.91 -4.53
N GLY A 149 -6.81 -3.96 -4.61
CA GLY A 149 -6.91 -2.79 -5.50
C GLY A 149 -7.84 -1.70 -4.98
N ALA A 150 -8.28 -1.79 -3.73
CA ALA A 150 -9.32 -0.93 -3.16
C ALA A 150 -8.95 -0.39 -1.78
N THR A 151 -9.52 0.77 -1.47
CA THR A 151 -9.52 1.41 -0.16
C THR A 151 -10.94 1.41 0.41
N PRO A 152 -11.13 1.37 1.74
CA PRO A 152 -12.47 1.44 2.33
C PRO A 152 -13.14 2.78 2.01
N ALA A 153 -14.42 2.73 1.69
CA ALA A 153 -15.29 3.88 1.45
C ALA A 153 -16.60 3.77 2.23
N PHE A 154 -16.60 3.04 3.35
CA PHE A 154 -17.70 2.89 4.29
C PHE A 154 -17.29 3.41 5.67
N LYS A 155 -18.27 3.69 6.52
CA LYS A 155 -18.00 4.16 7.90
C LYS A 155 -17.45 3.04 8.77
N ASP A 156 -16.69 3.42 9.77
CA ASP A 156 -16.19 2.52 10.82
C ASP A 156 -15.42 1.31 10.30
N PHE A 157 -14.71 1.50 9.17
CA PHE A 157 -13.87 0.45 8.58
C PHE A 157 -12.70 0.04 9.52
N ALA A 158 -12.41 0.85 10.53
CA ALA A 158 -11.51 0.56 11.62
C ALA A 158 -11.95 1.31 12.88
N TYR A 159 -11.60 0.79 14.05
CA TYR A 159 -11.96 1.39 15.35
C TYR A 159 -11.43 2.82 15.54
N ASP A 160 -10.38 3.18 14.81
CA ASP A 160 -9.71 4.48 14.86
C ASP A 160 -9.79 5.23 13.51
N ALA A 161 -10.76 4.88 12.67
CA ALA A 161 -10.97 5.52 11.38
C ALA A 161 -11.37 6.99 11.55
N SER A 162 -10.69 7.87 10.79
CA SER A 162 -11.06 9.31 10.74
C SER A 162 -12.29 9.59 9.89
N GLY A 163 -12.76 8.60 9.12
CA GLY A 163 -13.78 8.75 8.08
C GLY A 163 -13.21 9.24 6.74
N PHE A 164 -11.92 9.57 6.69
CA PHE A 164 -11.23 9.97 5.47
C PHE A 164 -10.29 8.88 4.98
N THR A 165 -10.12 8.81 3.66
CA THR A 165 -9.15 7.95 3.00
C THR A 165 -8.35 8.73 1.96
N LEU A 166 -7.15 8.24 1.65
CA LEU A 166 -6.27 8.82 0.65
C LEU A 166 -6.27 7.95 -0.60
N ILE A 167 -6.36 8.60 -1.76
CA ILE A 167 -6.25 7.94 -3.06
C ILE A 167 -5.13 8.63 -3.85
N PRO A 168 -3.88 8.13 -3.79
CA PRO A 168 -2.80 8.60 -4.65
C PRO A 168 -2.99 8.05 -6.06
N LEU A 169 -2.80 8.87 -7.08
CA LEU A 169 -2.97 8.50 -8.49
C LEU A 169 -1.63 8.18 -9.14
N ASN A 170 -0.73 9.15 -9.14
CA ASN A 170 0.67 9.03 -9.50
C ASN A 170 1.47 10.20 -8.89
N MET A 171 2.79 10.26 -9.10
CA MET A 171 3.65 11.24 -8.45
C MET A 171 3.45 12.69 -8.92
N ALA A 172 2.87 12.91 -10.08
CA ALA A 172 2.64 14.24 -10.63
C ALA A 172 1.21 14.75 -10.39
N GLU A 173 0.33 13.89 -9.89
CA GLU A 173 -1.06 14.20 -9.62
C GLU A 173 -1.31 14.51 -8.14
N PRO A 174 -2.30 15.36 -7.83
CA PRO A 174 -2.75 15.56 -6.47
C PRO A 174 -3.21 14.26 -5.83
N ILE A 175 -2.84 14.03 -4.57
CA ILE A 175 -3.43 12.96 -3.76
C ILE A 175 -4.83 13.40 -3.35
N LEU A 176 -5.83 12.56 -3.60
CA LEU A 176 -7.21 12.84 -3.21
C LEU A 176 -7.41 12.52 -1.73
N ILE A 177 -8.03 13.44 -1.00
CA ILE A 177 -8.60 13.19 0.32
C ILE A 177 -10.08 12.94 0.11
N THR A 178 -10.55 11.75 0.45
CA THR A 178 -11.92 11.33 0.15
C THR A 178 -12.69 10.94 1.39
N LYS A 179 -14.01 11.12 1.33
CA LYS A 179 -14.99 10.60 2.27
C LYS A 179 -15.84 9.56 1.55
N GLY A 180 -15.88 8.35 2.09
CA GLY A 180 -16.63 7.25 1.51
C GLY A 180 -18.14 7.48 1.50
N LEU A 181 -18.82 6.98 0.48
CA LEU A 181 -20.27 7.08 0.31
C LEU A 181 -20.99 5.74 0.57
N ASP A 182 -20.23 4.70 0.94
CA ASP A 182 -20.72 3.33 1.19
C ASP A 182 -21.60 2.78 0.05
N ALA A 183 -21.17 3.04 -1.17
CA ALA A 183 -21.91 2.70 -2.38
C ALA A 183 -22.04 1.18 -2.54
N ILE A 184 -23.27 0.69 -2.67
CA ILE A 184 -23.57 -0.76 -2.79
C ILE A 184 -22.90 -1.36 -4.02
N ASN A 185 -22.91 -0.65 -5.16
CA ASN A 185 -22.24 -1.10 -6.40
C ASN A 185 -20.71 -1.23 -6.26
N GLY A 186 -20.10 -0.55 -5.30
CA GLY A 186 -18.71 -0.66 -4.93
C GLY A 186 -18.44 -1.52 -3.70
N LEU A 187 -19.47 -2.19 -3.16
CA LEU A 187 -19.38 -2.97 -1.91
C LEU A 187 -18.86 -2.15 -0.72
N GLY A 188 -19.00 -0.80 -0.76
CA GLY A 188 -18.44 0.13 0.21
C GLY A 188 -16.94 0.38 0.04
N PHE A 189 -16.39 0.18 -1.16
CA PHE A 189 -14.98 0.43 -1.48
C PHE A 189 -14.83 1.39 -2.65
N ALA A 190 -13.67 2.06 -2.70
CA ALA A 190 -13.23 2.90 -3.80
C ALA A 190 -11.86 2.41 -4.32
N PRO A 191 -11.42 2.79 -5.52
CA PRO A 191 -10.06 2.50 -5.97
C PRO A 191 -9.03 3.06 -4.99
N HIS A 192 -7.97 2.29 -4.69
CA HIS A 192 -6.89 2.79 -3.84
C HIS A 192 -5.85 3.64 -4.58
N GLY A 193 -5.99 3.78 -5.89
CA GLY A 193 -5.10 4.50 -6.79
C GLY A 193 -5.55 4.33 -8.24
N ALA A 194 -4.79 4.88 -9.20
CA ALA A 194 -5.15 4.79 -10.63
C ALA A 194 -4.98 3.37 -11.19
N GLY A 195 -4.11 2.56 -10.62
CA GLY A 195 -3.70 1.27 -11.18
C GLY A 195 -2.73 1.44 -12.37
N ARG A 196 -2.15 0.35 -12.83
CA ARG A 196 -1.13 0.37 -13.90
C ARG A 196 -1.73 -0.04 -15.24
N ASN A 197 -1.20 0.54 -16.30
CA ASN A 197 -1.52 0.13 -17.67
C ASN A 197 -0.76 -1.12 -18.10
N LEU A 198 0.53 -1.22 -17.67
CA LEU A 198 1.45 -2.27 -18.05
C LEU A 198 2.15 -2.85 -16.81
N SER A 199 2.65 -4.07 -16.93
CA SER A 199 3.60 -4.58 -15.95
C SER A 199 4.90 -3.73 -15.97
N ARG A 200 5.61 -3.70 -14.84
CA ARG A 200 6.90 -2.97 -14.76
C ARG A 200 7.85 -3.36 -15.88
N THR A 201 8.01 -4.67 -16.12
CA THR A 201 8.91 -5.19 -17.15
C THR A 201 8.49 -4.73 -18.56
N ALA A 202 7.19 -4.76 -18.87
CA ALA A 202 6.69 -4.31 -20.17
C ALA A 202 6.90 -2.81 -20.36
N PHE A 203 6.60 -2.00 -19.33
CA PHE A 203 6.81 -0.56 -19.37
C PHE A 203 8.28 -0.19 -19.58
N MET A 204 9.20 -0.79 -18.82
CA MET A 204 10.62 -0.56 -18.97
C MET A 204 11.13 -0.96 -20.35
N GLY A 205 10.63 -2.08 -20.90
CA GLY A 205 10.98 -2.52 -22.27
C GLY A 205 10.56 -1.52 -23.34
N GLN A 206 9.36 -0.95 -23.25
CA GLN A 206 8.86 0.06 -24.18
C GLN A 206 9.63 1.38 -24.12
N ASN A 207 10.16 1.75 -22.95
CA ASN A 207 10.87 3.01 -22.70
C ASN A 207 12.40 2.85 -22.66
N ALA A 208 12.94 1.71 -23.06
CA ALA A 208 14.39 1.43 -22.98
C ALA A 208 15.27 2.38 -23.82
N HIS A 209 14.68 3.10 -24.78
CA HIS A 209 15.35 4.08 -25.62
C HIS A 209 15.37 5.50 -25.05
N ARG A 210 14.69 5.75 -23.92
CA ARG A 210 14.58 7.07 -23.27
C ARG A 210 15.52 7.17 -22.07
N THR A 211 16.02 8.37 -21.81
CA THR A 211 16.77 8.63 -20.57
C THR A 211 15.81 8.85 -19.39
N VAL A 212 16.29 8.56 -18.20
CA VAL A 212 15.50 8.76 -16.96
C VAL A 212 15.21 10.24 -16.76
N GLU A 213 16.20 11.09 -17.02
CA GLU A 213 16.13 12.53 -16.85
C GLU A 213 15.07 13.15 -17.78
N ASP A 214 15.05 12.74 -19.06
CA ASP A 214 14.05 13.21 -20.02
C ASP A 214 12.64 12.78 -19.62
N MET A 215 12.48 11.54 -19.16
CA MET A 215 11.19 11.03 -18.70
C MET A 215 10.68 11.80 -17.48
N ILE A 216 11.52 12.06 -16.49
CA ILE A 216 11.13 12.82 -15.29
C ILE A 216 10.77 14.28 -15.68
N ALA A 217 11.59 14.93 -16.51
CA ALA A 217 11.35 16.29 -16.95
C ALA A 217 10.03 16.46 -17.72
N GLU A 218 9.68 15.48 -18.54
CA GLU A 218 8.44 15.46 -19.31
C GLU A 218 7.20 15.16 -18.46
N GLU A 219 7.32 14.16 -17.55
CA GLU A 219 6.15 13.58 -16.87
C GLU A 219 5.88 14.18 -15.50
N ALA A 220 6.87 14.81 -14.86
CA ALA A 220 6.75 15.45 -13.54
C ALA A 220 7.37 16.85 -13.53
N PRO A 221 6.99 17.75 -14.47
CA PRO A 221 7.60 19.08 -14.55
C PRO A 221 7.34 19.90 -13.27
N GLY A 222 8.41 20.48 -12.73
CA GLY A 222 8.33 21.33 -11.53
C GLY A 222 8.21 20.57 -10.20
N ILE A 223 8.24 19.23 -10.22
CA ILE A 223 8.17 18.39 -9.03
C ILE A 223 9.57 17.86 -8.71
N ASP A 224 9.99 17.94 -7.45
CA ASP A 224 11.26 17.36 -6.97
C ASP A 224 11.11 15.85 -6.84
N VAL A 225 11.58 15.09 -7.83
CA VAL A 225 11.51 13.62 -7.85
C VAL A 225 12.84 13.02 -7.43
N ARG A 226 12.82 12.26 -6.34
CA ARG A 226 14.00 11.58 -5.79
C ARG A 226 13.76 10.09 -5.62
N TYR A 227 14.85 9.32 -5.54
CA TYR A 227 14.83 7.88 -5.30
C TYR A 227 15.74 7.54 -4.13
N PHE A 228 15.19 6.88 -3.11
CA PHE A 228 15.89 6.59 -1.86
C PHE A 228 17.16 5.75 -2.07
N CYS A 229 17.10 4.71 -2.90
CA CYS A 229 18.25 3.86 -3.19
C CYS A 229 19.22 4.43 -4.26
N GLY A 230 18.97 5.65 -4.75
CA GLY A 230 19.78 6.30 -5.78
C GLY A 230 19.62 5.74 -7.19
N VAL A 231 18.85 4.65 -7.38
CA VAL A 231 18.57 4.07 -8.70
C VAL A 231 17.11 4.33 -9.06
N PRO A 232 16.83 5.17 -10.06
CA PRO A 232 15.47 5.48 -10.46
C PRO A 232 14.72 4.24 -10.97
N ASP A 233 13.48 4.06 -10.49
CA ASP A 233 12.52 3.11 -11.06
C ASP A 233 11.55 3.88 -11.96
N VAL A 234 11.87 3.98 -13.24
CA VAL A 234 11.03 4.68 -14.23
C VAL A 234 9.65 4.05 -14.40
N SER A 235 9.48 2.81 -13.96
CA SER A 235 8.18 2.16 -14.00
C SER A 235 7.18 2.73 -12.99
N GLU A 236 7.60 3.65 -12.13
CA GLU A 236 6.75 4.40 -11.20
C GLU A 236 6.39 5.83 -11.69
N LEU A 237 6.83 6.21 -12.90
CA LEU A 237 6.47 7.49 -13.51
C LEU A 237 4.99 7.53 -13.93
N PRO A 238 4.40 8.75 -14.09
CA PRO A 238 2.98 8.93 -14.38
C PRO A 238 2.44 8.09 -15.53
N SER A 239 3.15 8.00 -16.65
CA SER A 239 2.72 7.24 -17.84
C SER A 239 2.61 5.72 -17.63
N ALA A 240 3.20 5.19 -16.55
CA ALA A 240 3.04 3.78 -16.17
C ALA A 240 1.65 3.47 -15.60
N TYR A 241 0.92 4.50 -15.18
CA TYR A 241 -0.38 4.41 -14.53
C TYR A 241 -1.52 4.74 -15.48
N LYS A 242 -2.73 4.32 -15.13
CA LYS A 242 -3.94 4.71 -15.86
C LYS A 242 -4.18 6.21 -15.70
N ASN A 243 -4.96 6.74 -16.64
CA ASN A 243 -5.30 8.16 -16.66
C ASN A 243 -6.00 8.58 -15.34
N ALA A 244 -5.44 9.61 -14.71
CA ALA A 244 -5.90 10.12 -13.43
C ALA A 244 -7.30 10.74 -13.51
N ASP A 245 -7.61 11.48 -14.58
CA ASP A 245 -8.92 12.09 -14.78
C ASP A 245 -10.01 11.05 -14.98
N GLU A 246 -9.70 9.97 -15.69
CA GLU A 246 -10.61 8.85 -15.85
C GLU A 246 -10.89 8.18 -14.50
N THR A 247 -9.87 8.00 -13.67
CA THR A 247 -10.05 7.44 -12.32
C THR A 247 -10.93 8.34 -11.46
N ARG A 248 -10.72 9.67 -11.48
CA ARG A 248 -11.58 10.66 -10.78
C ARG A 248 -13.01 10.62 -11.30
N ARG A 249 -13.17 10.58 -12.62
CA ARG A 249 -14.47 10.50 -13.27
C ARG A 249 -15.25 9.27 -12.81
N GLN A 250 -14.61 8.09 -12.78
CA GLN A 250 -15.24 6.85 -12.36
C GLN A 250 -15.62 6.86 -10.87
N ILE A 251 -14.75 7.36 -9.98
CA ILE A 251 -15.07 7.51 -8.55
C ILE A 251 -16.37 8.33 -8.38
N LYS A 252 -16.49 9.43 -9.12
CA LYS A 252 -17.67 10.31 -9.07
C LYS A 252 -18.90 9.67 -9.74
N GLU A 253 -18.76 9.12 -10.93
CA GLU A 253 -19.84 8.52 -11.71
C GLU A 253 -20.51 7.36 -10.99
N PHE A 254 -19.70 6.50 -10.38
CA PHE A 254 -20.21 5.36 -9.59
C PHE A 254 -20.58 5.74 -8.15
N GLY A 255 -20.40 6.99 -7.76
CA GLY A 255 -20.73 7.47 -6.41
C GLY A 255 -19.96 6.76 -5.30
N LEU A 256 -18.70 6.37 -5.54
CA LEU A 256 -17.94 5.54 -4.61
C LEU A 256 -17.44 6.34 -3.40
N ALA A 257 -16.97 7.55 -3.64
CA ALA A 257 -16.47 8.46 -2.63
C ALA A 257 -16.60 9.92 -3.10
N GLU A 258 -16.68 10.83 -2.15
CA GLU A 258 -16.62 12.27 -2.35
C GLU A 258 -15.18 12.73 -2.17
N VAL A 259 -14.61 13.45 -3.15
CA VAL A 259 -13.34 14.15 -3.00
C VAL A 259 -13.59 15.44 -2.22
N VAL A 260 -13.13 15.48 -0.97
CA VAL A 260 -13.35 16.61 -0.06
C VAL A 260 -12.19 17.60 -0.05
N ASP A 261 -11.00 17.16 -0.47
CA ASP A 261 -9.79 17.99 -0.58
C ASP A 261 -8.74 17.29 -1.43
N THR A 262 -7.65 18.01 -1.76
CA THR A 262 -6.48 17.46 -2.45
C THR A 262 -5.17 17.89 -1.80
N ILE A 263 -4.12 17.13 -2.08
CA ILE A 263 -2.76 17.49 -1.71
C ILE A 263 -1.96 17.65 -3.00
N GLU A 264 -1.64 18.89 -3.36
CA GLU A 264 -0.91 19.24 -4.57
C GLU A 264 0.58 18.85 -4.43
N PRO A 265 1.22 18.24 -5.44
CA PRO A 265 2.58 17.75 -5.36
C PRO A 265 3.61 18.90 -5.30
N ILE A 266 4.59 18.76 -4.42
CA ILE A 266 5.81 19.59 -4.38
C ILE A 266 7.01 18.70 -4.69
N GLY A 267 7.08 17.52 -4.07
CA GLY A 267 8.15 16.58 -4.27
C GLY A 267 7.83 15.19 -3.75
N ASN A 268 8.57 14.23 -4.27
CA ASN A 268 8.42 12.80 -3.95
C ASN A 268 9.77 12.15 -3.73
N ILE A 269 9.86 11.29 -2.72
CA ILE A 269 10.94 10.34 -2.56
C ILE A 269 10.36 8.95 -2.78
N MET A 270 10.63 8.39 -3.95
CA MET A 270 10.26 7.01 -4.30
C MET A 270 11.30 6.04 -3.72
N ALA A 271 10.91 4.79 -3.54
CA ALA A 271 11.85 3.77 -3.08
C ALA A 271 13.02 3.56 -4.05
N GLY A 272 12.74 3.55 -5.34
CA GLY A 272 13.72 3.25 -6.39
C GLY A 272 13.92 1.75 -6.63
N ASP A 273 14.80 1.39 -7.57
CA ASP A 273 15.14 -0.01 -7.87
C ASP A 273 16.36 -0.46 -7.05
N ASN A 274 16.11 -1.08 -5.91
CA ASN A 274 17.15 -1.71 -5.09
C ASN A 274 17.32 -3.21 -5.40
N THR A 275 16.66 -3.72 -6.43
CA THR A 275 16.61 -5.15 -6.73
C THR A 275 17.79 -5.67 -7.56
N ALA A 276 18.72 -4.81 -7.97
CA ALA A 276 19.88 -5.21 -8.77
C ALA A 276 20.63 -6.42 -8.18
N ASN A 277 20.79 -6.44 -6.86
CA ASN A 277 21.46 -7.52 -6.11
C ASN A 277 20.48 -8.52 -5.48
N ALA A 278 19.20 -8.47 -5.82
CA ALA A 278 18.23 -9.41 -5.25
C ALA A 278 18.53 -10.84 -5.71
N PRO A 279 18.53 -11.85 -4.80
CA PRO A 279 18.89 -13.24 -5.15
C PRO A 279 18.05 -13.83 -6.30
N TRP A 280 16.78 -13.43 -6.41
CA TRP A 280 15.91 -13.88 -7.49
C TRP A 280 16.30 -13.27 -8.84
N ARG A 281 16.77 -12.02 -8.88
CA ARG A 281 17.23 -11.33 -10.08
C ARG A 281 18.54 -11.93 -10.55
N ILE A 282 19.49 -12.14 -9.66
CA ILE A 282 20.76 -12.81 -9.94
C ILE A 282 20.53 -14.20 -10.56
N LYS A 283 19.65 -15.01 -9.94
CA LYS A 283 19.29 -16.34 -10.45
C LYS A 283 18.63 -16.29 -11.83
N ARG A 284 17.73 -15.33 -12.05
CA ARG A 284 17.06 -15.13 -13.33
C ARG A 284 18.06 -14.76 -14.43
N ASP A 285 18.97 -13.82 -14.14
CA ASP A 285 19.91 -13.29 -15.11
C ASP A 285 20.99 -14.33 -15.45
N ALA A 286 21.45 -15.11 -14.46
CA ALA A 286 22.31 -16.28 -14.69
C ALA A 286 21.62 -17.34 -15.57
N LYS A 287 20.31 -17.60 -15.35
CA LYS A 287 19.54 -18.54 -16.21
C LYS A 287 19.34 -18.03 -17.63
N ARG A 288 19.24 -16.72 -17.83
CA ARG A 288 19.18 -16.11 -19.17
C ARG A 288 20.53 -16.22 -19.88
N ALA A 289 21.63 -15.87 -19.19
CA ALA A 289 22.98 -15.99 -19.73
C ALA A 289 23.33 -17.44 -20.13
N ALA A 290 22.87 -18.44 -19.38
CA ALA A 290 23.09 -19.85 -19.70
C ALA A 290 22.26 -20.37 -20.90
N ARG A 291 21.31 -19.58 -21.41
CA ARG A 291 20.45 -19.92 -22.57
C ARG A 291 20.80 -19.12 -23.83
N ALA A 292 21.65 -18.11 -23.68
CA ALA A 292 22.22 -17.34 -24.77
C ALA A 292 23.54 -17.94 -25.24
#